data_95ccb3a52aed6f71d9f2e5d6205bc5c2
#
_entry.id   95ccb3a52aed6f71d9f2e5d6205bc5c2
#
_cell.length_a   1.000
_cell.length_b   1.000
_cell.length_c   1.000
_cell.angle_alpha   90.00
_cell.angle_beta   90.00
_cell.angle_gamma   90.00
#
_symmetry.space_group_name_H-M   'P 1'
#
loop_
_entity.id
_entity.type
_entity.pdbx_description
1 polymer ?
#
loop_
_entity_poly.entity_id
_entity_poly.type
_entity_poly.pdbx_seq_one_letter_code
_entity_poly.pdbx_strand_id
1 'polypeptide(L)'
;MRIHVNFVDRVGITQEILSLLGARNLNLDAVEMIPPNVYIDAPTLSPVVLDELYAALMEVDGVQEVALVDFLPGHRRRLQLEALLAAMSDPVLAVDPGGHVLLANPTLLALVGREPAGEPLNRLFAEPDLAQTLIDKGFRLPMCEVGFQGQALLLEATPISGGADGLVGGLLTLYPPSRIGERLASLLHDNSEGLGALLGESAALQALKARLHKVASLEAPVLIQGETGTGKELVARACHALSARRDASFLALNCAALPESLAESELFGYAAGAFTGAQRGGKPGLLELADGGTVFLDEVGEMSPYLQAKLLRFLNDGSFRRVGGGSEVQVNVRVVCATHRNLENMVIEGGFREDLYYRLNVLNLQVPPLRERGKDILLLAEHFLHQACAQIQRAPCRLALATHPLLLGNRWSGNVRQLQNVIFRAAAISEGDVIDCDDLELAGTALSSQQAEGQEIVSLEAAVQAFEKSLLEKLYTSYPSTRQLAVRLQTSHTAIGQRLRKYGIASRVS
;
A
#
# COMPACT_ATOMS: atom_id res chain seq x y z
N MET A 1 -26.88 -35.72 5.16
CA MET A 1 -26.83 -35.04 3.84
C MET A 1 -27.15 -33.58 4.04
N ARG A 2 -26.68 -32.73 3.11
CA ARG A 2 -26.92 -31.28 3.16
C ARG A 2 -27.72 -30.88 1.95
N ILE A 3 -28.85 -30.19 2.20
CA ILE A 3 -29.75 -29.74 1.14
C ILE A 3 -29.80 -28.22 1.08
N HIS A 4 -29.93 -27.70 -0.10
CA HIS A 4 -30.16 -26.30 -0.42
C HIS A 4 -31.55 -26.18 -1.04
N VAL A 5 -32.35 -25.25 -0.56
CA VAL A 5 -33.68 -24.94 -1.09
C VAL A 5 -33.70 -23.46 -1.48
N ASN A 6 -33.92 -23.20 -2.76
CA ASN A 6 -34.16 -21.87 -3.29
C ASN A 6 -35.65 -21.59 -3.39
N PHE A 7 -36.09 -20.41 -2.95
CA PHE A 7 -37.51 -20.07 -2.90
C PHE A 7 -37.77 -18.57 -3.15
N VAL A 8 -38.96 -18.24 -3.57
CA VAL A 8 -39.45 -16.85 -3.58
C VAL A 8 -39.81 -16.47 -2.16
N ASP A 9 -39.18 -15.41 -1.63
CA ASP A 9 -39.35 -15.00 -0.24
C ASP A 9 -40.81 -14.57 0.03
N ARG A 10 -41.45 -15.22 0.98
CA ARG A 10 -42.79 -14.93 1.50
C ARG A 10 -42.91 -15.31 2.96
N VAL A 11 -43.81 -14.63 3.65
CA VAL A 11 -44.07 -14.93 5.08
C VAL A 11 -44.50 -16.38 5.27
N GLY A 12 -43.79 -17.10 6.14
CA GLY A 12 -44.10 -18.48 6.53
C GLY A 12 -43.42 -19.58 5.70
N ILE A 13 -42.81 -19.28 4.54
CA ILE A 13 -42.21 -20.33 3.68
C ILE A 13 -41.15 -21.16 4.38
N THR A 14 -40.30 -20.53 5.17
CA THR A 14 -39.24 -21.24 5.94
C THR A 14 -39.85 -22.19 6.97
N GLN A 15 -40.95 -21.80 7.62
CA GLN A 15 -41.66 -22.64 8.58
C GLN A 15 -42.28 -23.86 7.87
N GLU A 16 -42.84 -23.68 6.68
CA GLU A 16 -43.38 -24.77 5.89
C GLU A 16 -42.29 -25.77 5.49
N ILE A 17 -41.13 -25.27 4.99
CA ILE A 17 -39.96 -26.09 4.65
C ILE A 17 -39.48 -26.90 5.86
N LEU A 18 -39.28 -26.26 7.01
CA LEU A 18 -38.80 -26.93 8.23
C LEU A 18 -39.84 -27.91 8.81
N SER A 19 -41.14 -27.63 8.67
CA SER A 19 -42.20 -28.52 9.12
C SER A 19 -42.21 -29.84 8.36
N LEU A 20 -41.92 -29.82 7.06
CA LEU A 20 -41.78 -31.02 6.25
C LEU A 20 -40.64 -31.95 6.69
N LEU A 21 -39.54 -31.35 7.16
CA LEU A 21 -38.41 -32.09 7.73
C LEU A 21 -38.75 -32.67 9.10
N GLY A 22 -39.41 -31.86 9.95
CA GLY A 22 -39.87 -32.29 11.27
C GLY A 22 -40.89 -33.41 11.21
N ALA A 23 -41.83 -33.36 10.25
CA ALA A 23 -42.82 -34.42 10.05
C ALA A 23 -42.22 -35.81 9.71
N ARG A 24 -40.97 -35.81 9.21
CA ARG A 24 -40.19 -37.02 8.89
C ARG A 24 -39.19 -37.41 9.99
N ASN A 25 -39.29 -36.77 11.16
CA ASN A 25 -38.38 -36.99 12.31
C ASN A 25 -36.88 -36.87 11.93
N LEU A 26 -36.54 -35.98 11.01
CA LEU A 26 -35.15 -35.69 10.66
C LEU A 26 -34.53 -34.81 11.71
N ASN A 27 -33.39 -35.25 12.24
CA ASN A 27 -32.57 -34.38 13.11
C ASN A 27 -31.79 -33.41 12.25
N LEU A 28 -31.82 -32.12 12.61
CA LEU A 28 -31.13 -31.05 11.89
C LEU A 28 -29.98 -30.59 12.76
N ASP A 29 -28.75 -30.69 12.25
CA ASP A 29 -27.55 -30.23 12.93
C ASP A 29 -27.33 -28.71 12.73
N ALA A 30 -27.74 -28.21 11.56
CA ALA A 30 -27.64 -26.76 11.27
C ALA A 30 -28.69 -26.35 10.20
N VAL A 31 -29.17 -25.11 10.35
CA VAL A 31 -30.00 -24.43 9.37
C VAL A 31 -29.46 -23.04 9.15
N GLU A 32 -29.02 -22.73 7.93
CA GLU A 32 -28.55 -21.40 7.55
C GLU A 32 -29.52 -20.77 6.55
N MET A 33 -29.97 -19.56 6.86
CA MET A 33 -30.89 -18.83 6.02
C MET A 33 -30.23 -17.61 5.40
N ILE A 34 -30.18 -17.57 4.08
CA ILE A 34 -29.70 -16.46 3.27
C ILE A 34 -30.76 -16.23 2.19
N PRO A 35 -31.82 -15.45 2.47
CA PRO A 35 -32.92 -15.28 1.50
C PRO A 35 -32.37 -14.87 0.11
N PRO A 36 -32.85 -15.48 -0.98
CA PRO A 36 -33.99 -16.43 -1.10
C PRO A 36 -33.59 -17.91 -0.92
N ASN A 37 -32.58 -18.24 -0.13
CA ASN A 37 -32.07 -19.62 0.02
C ASN A 37 -32.10 -20.04 1.50
N VAL A 38 -32.38 -21.33 1.73
CA VAL A 38 -32.17 -22.02 3.00
C VAL A 38 -31.26 -23.24 2.78
N TYR A 39 -30.30 -23.42 3.67
CA TYR A 39 -29.33 -24.52 3.67
C TYR A 39 -29.55 -25.34 4.95
N ILE A 40 -29.66 -26.63 4.84
CA ILE A 40 -30.04 -27.51 5.95
C ILE A 40 -29.05 -28.66 6.01
N ASP A 41 -28.43 -28.88 7.17
CA ASP A 41 -27.64 -30.09 7.45
C ASP A 41 -28.51 -31.10 8.21
N ALA A 42 -28.84 -32.21 7.55
CA ALA A 42 -29.64 -33.32 8.10
C ALA A 42 -28.82 -34.60 7.99
N PRO A 43 -27.97 -34.95 8.97
CA PRO A 43 -27.10 -36.12 8.91
C PRO A 43 -27.84 -37.44 8.83
N THR A 44 -29.07 -37.52 9.37
CA THR A 44 -29.93 -38.69 9.33
C THR A 44 -30.68 -38.88 8.03
N LEU A 45 -30.59 -37.93 7.09
CA LEU A 45 -31.24 -38.00 5.78
C LEU A 45 -30.60 -39.09 4.91
N SER A 46 -31.39 -40.12 4.55
CA SER A 46 -30.96 -41.18 3.63
C SER A 46 -31.38 -40.86 2.19
N PRO A 47 -30.76 -41.50 1.16
CA PRO A 47 -31.14 -41.28 -0.23
C PRO A 47 -32.63 -41.56 -0.56
N VAL A 48 -33.20 -42.55 0.08
CA VAL A 48 -34.63 -42.91 -0.12
C VAL A 48 -35.56 -41.83 0.42
N VAL A 49 -35.26 -41.30 1.62
CA VAL A 49 -36.05 -40.24 2.24
C VAL A 49 -35.79 -38.88 1.51
N LEU A 50 -34.64 -38.73 0.86
CA LEU A 50 -34.36 -37.56 0.05
C LEU A 50 -35.30 -37.43 -1.15
N ASP A 51 -35.55 -38.49 -1.88
CA ASP A 51 -36.43 -38.45 -3.05
C ASP A 51 -37.87 -38.07 -2.65
N GLU A 52 -38.39 -38.63 -1.54
CA GLU A 52 -39.69 -38.28 -0.99
C GLU A 52 -39.74 -36.83 -0.46
N LEU A 53 -38.66 -36.38 0.18
CA LEU A 53 -38.53 -35.02 0.68
C LEU A 53 -38.45 -34.03 -0.47
N TYR A 54 -37.69 -34.35 -1.52
CA TYR A 54 -37.58 -33.55 -2.72
C TYR A 54 -38.95 -33.27 -3.36
N ALA A 55 -39.75 -34.34 -3.57
CA ALA A 55 -41.09 -34.20 -4.11
C ALA A 55 -41.98 -33.31 -3.24
N ALA A 56 -41.95 -33.50 -1.91
CA ALA A 56 -42.75 -32.71 -0.98
C ALA A 56 -42.28 -31.22 -0.87
N LEU A 57 -41.00 -30.96 -0.98
CA LEU A 57 -40.45 -29.58 -0.98
C LEU A 57 -40.82 -28.86 -2.26
N MET A 58 -40.81 -29.53 -3.40
CA MET A 58 -41.22 -28.95 -4.69
C MET A 58 -42.73 -28.66 -4.78
N GLU A 59 -43.57 -29.28 -3.93
CA GLU A 59 -45.00 -28.98 -3.80
C GLU A 59 -45.29 -27.73 -2.97
N VAL A 60 -44.30 -27.22 -2.20
CA VAL A 60 -44.44 -25.97 -1.43
C VAL A 60 -44.50 -24.80 -2.40
N ASP A 61 -45.56 -24.01 -2.33
CA ASP A 61 -45.71 -22.82 -3.18
C ASP A 61 -44.58 -21.81 -2.93
N GLY A 62 -43.89 -21.48 -4.01
CA GLY A 62 -42.73 -20.57 -3.97
C GLY A 62 -41.38 -21.27 -3.93
N VAL A 63 -41.24 -22.56 -3.73
CA VAL A 63 -39.99 -23.29 -3.89
C VAL A 63 -39.65 -23.40 -5.37
N GLN A 64 -38.43 -23.02 -5.75
CA GLN A 64 -37.97 -23.02 -7.13
C GLN A 64 -37.00 -24.15 -7.43
N GLU A 65 -36.13 -24.47 -6.48
CA GLU A 65 -35.07 -25.45 -6.66
C GLU A 65 -34.71 -26.11 -5.32
N VAL A 66 -34.45 -27.42 -5.38
CA VAL A 66 -33.89 -28.18 -4.26
C VAL A 66 -32.64 -28.91 -4.78
N ALA A 67 -31.50 -28.72 -4.15
CA ALA A 67 -30.24 -29.32 -4.57
C ALA A 67 -29.45 -29.87 -3.37
N LEU A 68 -28.59 -30.87 -3.63
CA LEU A 68 -27.58 -31.29 -2.65
C LEU A 68 -26.40 -30.38 -2.69
N VAL A 69 -25.81 -30.06 -1.51
CA VAL A 69 -24.61 -29.26 -1.38
C VAL A 69 -23.59 -29.96 -0.49
N ASP A 70 -22.33 -29.81 -0.83
CA ASP A 70 -21.25 -30.42 -0.05
C ASP A 70 -21.04 -29.70 1.30
N PHE A 71 -21.24 -28.40 1.33
CA PHE A 71 -21.00 -27.54 2.51
C PHE A 71 -22.10 -26.48 2.64
N LEU A 72 -22.45 -26.17 3.89
CA LEU A 72 -23.23 -24.97 4.20
C LEU A 72 -22.38 -23.71 3.94
N PRO A 73 -23.00 -22.59 3.55
CA PRO A 73 -22.27 -21.34 3.27
C PRO A 73 -21.39 -20.86 4.43
N GLY A 74 -21.89 -20.91 5.67
CA GLY A 74 -21.12 -20.54 6.86
C GLY A 74 -19.94 -21.47 7.10
N HIS A 75 -20.12 -22.77 6.93
CA HIS A 75 -19.05 -23.75 7.03
C HIS A 75 -17.99 -23.57 5.94
N ARG A 76 -18.41 -23.33 4.69
CA ARG A 76 -17.51 -23.03 3.57
C ARG A 76 -16.72 -21.74 3.84
N ARG A 77 -17.39 -20.69 4.32
CA ARG A 77 -16.74 -19.40 4.66
C ARG A 77 -15.74 -19.59 5.80
N ARG A 78 -16.09 -20.39 6.81
CA ARG A 78 -15.18 -20.71 7.92
C ARG A 78 -13.93 -21.46 7.44
N LEU A 79 -14.07 -22.51 6.62
CA LEU A 79 -12.95 -23.25 6.05
C LEU A 79 -12.05 -22.33 5.18
N GLN A 80 -12.62 -21.42 4.42
CA GLN A 80 -11.86 -20.44 3.63
C GLN A 80 -11.07 -19.50 4.53
N LEU A 81 -11.65 -18.99 5.61
CA LEU A 81 -10.97 -18.15 6.58
C LEU A 81 -9.85 -18.91 7.32
N GLU A 82 -10.10 -20.14 7.72
CA GLU A 82 -9.09 -21.00 8.35
C GLU A 82 -7.94 -21.29 7.40
N ALA A 83 -8.21 -21.56 6.12
CA ALA A 83 -7.17 -21.75 5.11
C ALA A 83 -6.35 -20.47 4.85
N LEU A 84 -6.99 -19.30 4.79
CA LEU A 84 -6.32 -18.03 4.65
C LEU A 84 -5.42 -17.74 5.86
N LEU A 85 -5.91 -17.94 7.07
CA LEU A 85 -5.13 -17.77 8.29
C LEU A 85 -3.98 -18.78 8.41
N ALA A 86 -4.18 -20.02 7.95
CA ALA A 86 -3.13 -21.03 7.92
C ALA A 86 -2.02 -20.71 6.90
N ALA A 87 -2.35 -19.99 5.84
CA ALA A 87 -1.37 -19.54 4.84
C ALA A 87 -0.53 -18.35 5.33
N MET A 88 -0.95 -17.67 6.41
CA MET A 88 -0.20 -16.55 6.98
C MET A 88 0.99 -17.05 7.77
N SER A 89 2.18 -16.59 7.41
CA SER A 89 3.44 -16.98 8.05
C SER A 89 3.70 -16.26 9.38
N ASP A 90 3.04 -15.11 9.60
CA ASP A 90 3.16 -14.34 10.84
C ASP A 90 2.14 -14.79 11.86
N PRO A 91 2.45 -14.77 13.18
CA PRO A 91 1.48 -15.04 14.23
C PRO A 91 0.37 -13.99 14.23
N VAL A 92 -0.87 -14.45 14.10
CA VAL A 92 -2.06 -13.59 14.03
C VAL A 92 -3.12 -14.07 15.00
N LEU A 93 -3.76 -13.13 15.69
CA LEU A 93 -4.94 -13.40 16.51
C LEU A 93 -6.03 -12.35 16.27
N ALA A 94 -7.28 -12.79 16.27
CA ALA A 94 -8.44 -11.93 16.27
C ALA A 94 -9.03 -11.86 17.67
N VAL A 95 -9.49 -10.68 18.08
CA VAL A 95 -10.07 -10.44 19.41
C VAL A 95 -11.43 -9.76 19.28
N ASP A 96 -12.28 -10.00 20.28
CA ASP A 96 -13.56 -9.31 20.43
C ASP A 96 -13.36 -7.86 20.95
N PRO A 97 -14.42 -7.02 20.97
CA PRO A 97 -14.33 -5.67 21.53
C PRO A 97 -13.96 -5.62 23.00
N GLY A 98 -14.13 -6.73 23.75
CA GLY A 98 -13.74 -6.88 25.16
C GLY A 98 -12.29 -7.35 25.36
N GLY A 99 -11.54 -7.58 24.29
CA GLY A 99 -10.16 -8.05 24.35
C GLY A 99 -9.99 -9.55 24.64
N HIS A 100 -11.01 -10.38 24.35
CA HIS A 100 -10.89 -11.84 24.41
C HIS A 100 -10.53 -12.41 23.03
N VAL A 101 -9.67 -13.40 23.02
CA VAL A 101 -9.23 -14.05 21.78
C VAL A 101 -10.38 -14.82 21.14
N LEU A 102 -10.73 -14.48 19.91
CA LEU A 102 -11.73 -15.19 19.13
C LEU A 102 -11.10 -16.30 18.32
N LEU A 103 -9.92 -16.05 17.76
CA LEU A 103 -9.29 -16.94 16.79
C LEU A 103 -7.78 -16.68 16.73
N ALA A 104 -7.01 -17.74 16.51
CA ALA A 104 -5.56 -17.69 16.35
C ALA A 104 -5.13 -18.53 15.16
N ASN A 105 -4.12 -18.09 14.41
CA ASN A 105 -3.59 -18.89 13.32
C ASN A 105 -2.60 -19.97 13.82
N PRO A 106 -2.30 -21.01 13.00
CA PRO A 106 -1.39 -22.08 13.39
C PRO A 106 0.00 -21.60 13.83
N THR A 107 0.48 -20.50 13.27
CA THR A 107 1.78 -19.90 13.64
C THR A 107 1.75 -19.37 15.07
N LEU A 108 0.65 -18.71 15.48
CA LEU A 108 0.48 -18.28 16.88
C LEU A 108 0.32 -19.47 17.81
N LEU A 109 -0.47 -20.48 17.42
CA LEU A 109 -0.67 -21.69 18.22
C LEU A 109 0.66 -22.41 18.51
N ALA A 110 1.57 -22.45 17.53
CA ALA A 110 2.91 -23.01 17.73
C ALA A 110 3.75 -22.22 18.75
N LEU A 111 3.56 -20.89 18.85
CA LEU A 111 4.25 -20.06 19.83
C LEU A 111 3.65 -20.21 21.25
N VAL A 112 2.33 -20.32 21.36
CA VAL A 112 1.62 -20.41 22.66
C VAL A 112 1.61 -21.84 23.19
N GLY A 113 1.72 -22.85 22.31
CA GLY A 113 1.70 -24.27 22.67
C GLY A 113 0.32 -24.80 23.09
N ARG A 114 -0.74 -24.00 23.01
CA ARG A 114 -2.13 -24.33 23.37
C ARG A 114 -3.10 -23.41 22.62
N GLU A 115 -4.38 -23.77 22.60
CA GLU A 115 -5.41 -22.92 22.00
C GLU A 115 -5.81 -21.79 22.96
N PRO A 116 -5.63 -20.51 22.57
CA PRO A 116 -5.93 -19.37 23.42
C PRO A 116 -7.36 -18.84 23.27
N ALA A 117 -8.25 -19.49 22.50
CA ALA A 117 -9.60 -19.01 22.24
C ALA A 117 -10.38 -18.81 23.55
N GLY A 118 -11.03 -17.67 23.70
CA GLY A 118 -11.77 -17.25 24.89
C GLY A 118 -10.91 -16.69 26.01
N GLU A 119 -9.58 -16.70 25.91
CA GLU A 119 -8.72 -16.10 26.93
C GLU A 119 -8.61 -14.57 26.74
N PRO A 120 -8.49 -13.80 27.83
CA PRO A 120 -8.23 -12.37 27.76
C PRO A 120 -6.77 -12.11 27.36
N LEU A 121 -6.53 -11.05 26.58
CA LEU A 121 -5.20 -10.67 26.07
C LEU A 121 -4.13 -10.53 27.15
N ASN A 122 -4.48 -10.09 28.35
CA ASN A 122 -3.54 -9.92 29.47
C ASN A 122 -2.90 -11.24 29.98
N ARG A 123 -3.39 -12.40 29.54
CA ARG A 123 -2.73 -13.70 29.80
C ARG A 123 -1.66 -14.06 28.78
N LEU A 124 -1.69 -13.43 27.62
CA LEU A 124 -0.78 -13.71 26.51
C LEU A 124 0.38 -12.70 26.45
N PHE A 125 0.13 -11.47 26.87
CA PHE A 125 1.09 -10.38 26.85
C PHE A 125 1.58 -10.05 28.26
N ALA A 126 2.83 -9.57 28.33
CA ALA A 126 3.45 -9.20 29.62
C ALA A 126 2.95 -7.85 30.13
N GLU A 127 2.46 -6.98 29.25
CA GLU A 127 1.97 -5.65 29.58
C GLU A 127 0.52 -5.71 30.09
N PRO A 128 0.25 -5.42 31.39
CA PRO A 128 -1.09 -5.54 31.97
C PRO A 128 -2.10 -4.55 31.36
N ASP A 129 -1.62 -3.38 30.90
CA ASP A 129 -2.46 -2.30 30.39
C ASP A 129 -2.66 -2.36 28.87
N LEU A 130 -2.02 -3.32 28.17
CA LEU A 130 -2.07 -3.42 26.71
C LEU A 130 -3.50 -3.66 26.21
N ALA A 131 -4.22 -4.58 26.84
CA ALA A 131 -5.60 -4.90 26.47
C ALA A 131 -6.51 -3.66 26.59
N GLN A 132 -6.39 -2.91 27.68
CA GLN A 132 -7.16 -1.68 27.89
C GLN A 132 -6.77 -0.60 26.87
N THR A 133 -5.49 -0.45 26.61
CA THR A 133 -4.97 0.52 25.60
C THR A 133 -5.50 0.21 24.20
N LEU A 134 -5.58 -1.07 23.81
CA LEU A 134 -6.11 -1.51 22.53
C LEU A 134 -7.61 -1.21 22.42
N ILE A 135 -8.37 -1.50 23.47
CA ILE A 135 -9.81 -1.24 23.54
C ILE A 135 -10.09 0.27 23.47
N ASP A 136 -9.42 1.07 24.28
CA ASP A 136 -9.61 2.54 24.35
C ASP A 136 -9.26 3.23 23.03
N LYS A 137 -8.28 2.71 22.29
CA LYS A 137 -7.90 3.20 20.96
C LYS A 137 -8.67 2.54 19.80
N GLY A 138 -9.68 1.70 20.11
CA GLY A 138 -10.46 1.00 19.11
C GLY A 138 -9.60 0.12 18.18
N PHE A 139 -8.61 -0.56 18.74
CA PHE A 139 -7.63 -1.41 18.03
C PHE A 139 -6.82 -0.68 16.93
N ARG A 140 -6.68 0.64 17.05
CA ARG A 140 -5.79 1.45 16.21
C ARG A 140 -4.54 1.79 16.99
N LEU A 141 -3.60 0.87 17.02
CA LEU A 141 -2.31 1.10 17.66
C LEU A 141 -1.22 1.06 16.59
N PRO A 142 -0.35 2.09 16.51
CA PRO A 142 0.86 1.98 15.70
C PRO A 142 1.73 0.85 16.22
N MET A 143 2.56 0.29 15.35
CA MET A 143 3.44 -0.81 15.70
C MET A 143 4.22 -0.48 16.97
N CYS A 144 4.09 -1.33 17.98
CA CYS A 144 4.74 -1.18 19.28
C CYS A 144 5.38 -2.49 19.72
N GLU A 145 6.41 -2.40 20.56
CA GLU A 145 7.06 -3.56 21.15
C GLU A 145 6.23 -4.09 22.32
N VAL A 146 6.03 -5.40 22.35
CA VAL A 146 5.27 -6.10 23.38
C VAL A 146 6.00 -7.37 23.83
N GLY A 147 5.87 -7.70 25.10
CA GLY A 147 6.34 -8.95 25.68
C GLY A 147 5.30 -10.08 25.48
N PHE A 148 5.56 -11.01 24.58
CA PHE A 148 4.70 -12.14 24.32
C PHE A 148 5.38 -13.45 24.66
N GLN A 149 4.84 -14.21 25.63
CA GLN A 149 5.40 -15.49 26.08
C GLN A 149 6.91 -15.41 26.44
N GLY A 150 7.35 -14.30 27.04
CA GLY A 150 8.75 -14.07 27.40
C GLY A 150 9.68 -13.68 26.26
N GLN A 151 9.14 -13.45 25.07
CA GLN A 151 9.85 -12.91 23.90
C GLN A 151 9.38 -11.49 23.60
N ALA A 152 10.31 -10.62 23.21
CA ALA A 152 9.96 -9.30 22.69
C ALA A 152 9.51 -9.45 21.23
N LEU A 153 8.28 -9.06 20.92
CA LEU A 153 7.71 -9.05 19.58
C LEU A 153 7.18 -7.64 19.27
N LEU A 154 7.00 -7.33 18.00
CA LEU A 154 6.31 -6.14 17.57
C LEU A 154 4.85 -6.46 17.29
N LEU A 155 3.95 -5.68 17.87
CA LEU A 155 2.51 -5.79 17.71
C LEU A 155 2.00 -4.71 16.76
N GLU A 156 1.26 -5.14 15.75
CA GLU A 156 0.42 -4.28 14.92
C GLU A 156 -1.05 -4.62 15.18
N ALA A 157 -1.87 -3.62 15.45
CA ALA A 157 -3.29 -3.80 15.70
C ALA A 157 -4.12 -3.07 14.64
N THR A 158 -5.06 -3.80 14.03
CA THR A 158 -5.97 -3.29 13.01
C THR A 158 -7.42 -3.53 13.45
N PRO A 159 -8.30 -2.51 13.43
CA PRO A 159 -9.70 -2.67 13.80
C PRO A 159 -10.46 -3.52 12.78
N ILE A 160 -11.33 -4.41 13.27
CA ILE A 160 -12.32 -5.12 12.48
C ILE A 160 -13.64 -4.38 12.59
N SER A 161 -14.12 -3.78 11.48
CA SER A 161 -15.37 -3.02 11.41
C SER A 161 -16.46 -3.82 10.71
N GLY A 162 -17.62 -3.91 11.30
CA GLY A 162 -18.81 -4.60 10.78
C GLY A 162 -19.78 -3.65 10.09
N GLY A 163 -19.39 -2.95 9.02
CA GLY A 163 -20.31 -2.09 8.26
C GLY A 163 -21.08 -1.09 9.13
N ALA A 164 -22.41 -1.21 9.18
CA ALA A 164 -23.28 -0.34 9.97
C ALA A 164 -23.23 -0.61 11.49
N ASP A 165 -22.70 -1.75 11.93
CA ASP A 165 -22.73 -2.20 13.33
C ASP A 165 -21.54 -1.73 14.18
N GLY A 166 -20.63 -0.93 13.61
CA GLY A 166 -19.50 -0.36 14.36
C GLY A 166 -18.30 -1.31 14.52
N LEU A 167 -17.55 -1.15 15.61
CA LEU A 167 -16.35 -1.93 15.91
C LEU A 167 -16.72 -3.34 16.39
N VAL A 168 -16.30 -4.37 15.64
CA VAL A 168 -16.57 -5.79 15.94
C VAL A 168 -15.41 -6.42 16.73
N GLY A 169 -14.23 -5.82 16.69
CA GLY A 169 -13.04 -6.32 17.36
C GLY A 169 -11.76 -5.82 16.73
N GLY A 170 -10.67 -6.56 16.94
CA GLY A 170 -9.35 -6.23 16.39
C GLY A 170 -8.61 -7.44 15.87
N LEU A 171 -7.81 -7.22 14.83
CA LEU A 171 -6.81 -8.17 14.34
C LEU A 171 -5.44 -7.73 14.85
N LEU A 172 -4.77 -8.61 15.54
CA LEU A 172 -3.45 -8.39 16.12
C LEU A 172 -2.43 -9.26 15.39
N THR A 173 -1.42 -8.66 14.80
CA THR A 173 -0.33 -9.36 14.13
C THR A 173 0.96 -9.14 14.89
N LEU A 174 1.68 -10.22 15.16
CA LEU A 174 2.94 -10.20 15.89
C LEU A 174 4.10 -10.44 14.92
N TYR A 175 5.14 -9.63 15.03
CA TYR A 175 6.33 -9.77 14.22
C TYR A 175 7.54 -10.00 15.13
N PRO A 176 8.34 -11.06 14.90
CA PRO A 176 9.64 -11.17 15.56
C PRO A 176 10.53 -9.98 15.14
N PRO A 177 11.30 -9.39 16.08
CA PRO A 177 12.21 -8.29 15.74
C PRO A 177 13.22 -8.64 14.64
N SER A 178 13.60 -9.92 14.52
CA SER A 178 14.47 -10.45 13.46
C SER A 178 13.83 -10.42 12.08
N ARG A 179 12.50 -10.51 11.99
CA ARG A 179 11.78 -10.52 10.71
C ARG A 179 11.65 -9.18 10.02
N ILE A 180 11.86 -8.06 10.71
CA ILE A 180 12.00 -6.78 10.02
C ILE A 180 13.25 -6.83 9.13
N GLY A 181 14.35 -7.39 9.62
CA GLY A 181 15.54 -7.65 8.82
C GLY A 181 15.32 -8.69 7.72
N GLU A 182 14.58 -9.78 8.00
CA GLU A 182 14.28 -10.83 7.03
C GLU A 182 13.20 -10.45 6.02
N ARG A 183 12.21 -9.66 6.38
CA ARG A 183 11.23 -9.09 5.44
C ARG A 183 11.84 -7.99 4.58
N LEU A 184 12.75 -7.20 5.12
CA LEU A 184 13.69 -6.40 4.33
C LEU A 184 14.56 -7.32 3.46
N ALA A 185 15.06 -8.44 3.95
CA ALA A 185 15.90 -9.37 3.19
C ALA A 185 15.11 -10.22 2.18
N SER A 186 13.88 -10.68 2.46
CA SER A 186 13.08 -11.49 1.53
C SER A 186 12.44 -10.67 0.40
N LEU A 187 12.19 -9.39 0.59
CA LEU A 187 12.00 -8.43 -0.51
C LEU A 187 13.30 -8.27 -1.33
N LEU A 188 14.41 -8.83 -0.85
CA LEU A 188 15.78 -8.71 -1.41
C LEU A 188 16.19 -9.91 -2.28
N HIS A 189 15.42 -10.98 -2.35
CA HIS A 189 15.79 -12.17 -3.16
C HIS A 189 15.39 -12.08 -4.64
N ASP A 190 14.79 -10.97 -5.09
CA ASP A 190 14.63 -10.68 -6.52
C ASP A 190 15.82 -9.86 -7.07
N ASN A 191 17.03 -10.37 -6.80
CA ASN A 191 18.29 -9.77 -7.30
C ASN A 191 18.50 -9.93 -8.82
N SER A 192 17.51 -10.46 -9.57
CA SER A 192 17.70 -10.78 -10.99
C SER A 192 17.48 -9.62 -11.97
N GLU A 193 17.05 -8.45 -11.51
CA GLU A 193 16.59 -7.43 -12.49
C GLU A 193 17.55 -6.26 -12.73
N GLY A 194 18.62 -6.04 -12.00
CA GLY A 194 19.63 -5.01 -12.28
C GLY A 194 19.12 -3.76 -13.03
N LEU A 195 19.73 -3.42 -14.18
CA LEU A 195 19.26 -2.35 -15.06
C LEU A 195 17.93 -2.66 -15.77
N GLY A 196 17.53 -3.91 -15.89
CA GLY A 196 16.27 -4.34 -16.52
C GLY A 196 15.04 -3.81 -15.78
N ALA A 197 15.15 -3.66 -14.46
CA ALA A 197 14.07 -3.07 -13.63
C ALA A 197 13.80 -1.60 -13.93
N LEU A 198 14.78 -0.88 -14.49
CA LEU A 198 14.64 0.53 -14.88
C LEU A 198 14.02 0.62 -16.28
N LEU A 199 12.71 0.42 -16.37
CA LEU A 199 11.97 0.46 -17.62
C LEU A 199 11.94 1.88 -18.21
N GLY A 200 12.24 1.97 -19.53
CA GLY A 200 12.17 3.19 -20.31
C GLY A 200 13.35 3.39 -21.22
N GLU A 201 13.12 4.20 -22.27
CA GLU A 201 14.05 4.51 -23.36
C GLU A 201 14.26 6.02 -23.55
N SER A 202 13.63 6.86 -22.72
CA SER A 202 13.80 8.31 -22.81
C SER A 202 15.26 8.73 -22.64
N ALA A 203 15.66 9.80 -23.31
CA ALA A 203 17.02 10.31 -23.26
C ALA A 203 17.47 10.62 -21.82
N ALA A 204 16.57 11.13 -20.98
CA ALA A 204 16.84 11.42 -19.58
C ALA A 204 17.14 10.14 -18.78
N LEU A 205 16.38 9.06 -18.99
CA LEU A 205 16.60 7.78 -18.31
C LEU A 205 17.86 7.08 -18.85
N GLN A 206 18.14 7.14 -20.16
CA GLN A 206 19.35 6.59 -20.74
C GLN A 206 20.62 7.31 -20.23
N ALA A 207 20.57 8.63 -20.07
CA ALA A 207 21.64 9.38 -19.45
C ALA A 207 21.88 8.95 -17.98
N LEU A 208 20.80 8.71 -17.21
CA LEU A 208 20.89 8.16 -15.86
C LEU A 208 21.53 6.75 -15.87
N LYS A 209 21.07 5.84 -16.75
CA LYS A 209 21.61 4.47 -16.88
C LYS A 209 23.12 4.51 -17.22
N ALA A 210 23.54 5.37 -18.16
CA ALA A 210 24.93 5.53 -18.51
C ALA A 210 25.80 6.06 -17.36
N ARG A 211 25.26 7.02 -16.56
CA ARG A 211 25.94 7.56 -15.39
C ARG A 211 26.00 6.49 -14.28
N LEU A 212 24.94 5.74 -14.09
CA LEU A 212 24.86 4.64 -13.11
C LEU A 212 25.95 3.58 -13.34
N HIS A 213 26.21 3.18 -14.58
CA HIS A 213 27.29 2.27 -14.92
C HIS A 213 28.67 2.77 -14.46
N LYS A 214 28.94 4.07 -14.62
CA LYS A 214 30.21 4.67 -14.20
C LYS A 214 30.33 4.74 -12.67
N VAL A 215 29.24 5.08 -12.01
CA VAL A 215 29.19 5.26 -10.54
C VAL A 215 29.21 3.92 -9.82
N ALA A 216 28.59 2.90 -10.39
CA ALA A 216 28.47 1.58 -9.76
C ALA A 216 29.82 0.91 -9.49
N SER A 217 30.82 1.11 -10.36
CA SER A 217 32.16 0.53 -10.21
C SER A 217 33.02 1.21 -9.13
N LEU A 218 32.58 2.35 -8.58
CA LEU A 218 33.35 3.13 -7.59
C LEU A 218 32.87 2.77 -6.16
N GLU A 219 33.82 2.67 -5.22
CA GLU A 219 33.55 2.32 -3.82
C GLU A 219 33.16 3.55 -2.94
N ALA A 220 32.92 4.70 -3.54
CA ALA A 220 32.53 5.91 -2.82
C ALA A 220 31.03 5.90 -2.49
N PRO A 221 30.60 6.69 -1.48
CA PRO A 221 29.19 6.94 -1.20
C PRO A 221 28.47 7.52 -2.42
N VAL A 222 27.21 7.09 -2.61
CA VAL A 222 26.34 7.55 -3.71
C VAL A 222 25.10 8.21 -3.14
N LEU A 223 24.81 9.43 -3.59
CA LEU A 223 23.59 10.17 -3.27
C LEU A 223 22.64 10.14 -4.47
N ILE A 224 21.46 9.57 -4.29
CA ILE A 224 20.40 9.50 -5.29
C ILE A 224 19.34 10.55 -4.95
N GLN A 225 19.17 11.52 -5.81
CA GLN A 225 18.20 12.60 -5.63
C GLN A 225 17.08 12.48 -6.68
N GLY A 226 15.86 12.80 -6.28
CA GLY A 226 14.69 12.79 -7.17
C GLY A 226 13.41 12.87 -6.39
N GLU A 227 12.34 13.29 -7.04
CA GLU A 227 11.02 13.43 -6.45
C GLU A 227 10.51 12.10 -5.86
N THR A 228 9.55 12.20 -4.94
CA THR A 228 8.89 11.02 -4.37
C THR A 228 8.22 10.19 -5.47
N GLY A 229 8.38 8.86 -5.42
CA GLY A 229 7.76 7.94 -6.38
C GLY A 229 8.46 7.83 -7.74
N THR A 230 9.68 8.37 -7.92
CA THR A 230 10.45 8.27 -9.16
C THR A 230 11.18 6.94 -9.35
N GLY A 231 11.28 6.10 -8.30
CA GLY A 231 11.98 4.82 -8.32
C GLY A 231 13.43 4.89 -7.82
N LYS A 232 13.75 5.77 -6.87
CA LYS A 232 15.10 5.91 -6.28
C LYS A 232 15.66 4.59 -5.75
N GLU A 233 14.82 3.76 -5.13
CA GLU A 233 15.23 2.44 -4.63
C GLU A 233 15.64 1.49 -5.76
N LEU A 234 14.91 1.47 -6.89
CA LEU A 234 15.30 0.67 -8.06
C LEU A 234 16.65 1.10 -8.62
N VAL A 235 16.95 2.42 -8.60
CA VAL A 235 18.25 2.95 -8.99
C VAL A 235 19.34 2.50 -8.02
N ALA A 236 19.07 2.46 -6.71
CA ALA A 236 20.03 1.98 -5.71
C ALA A 236 20.30 0.48 -5.87
N ARG A 237 19.28 -0.34 -6.10
CA ARG A 237 19.42 -1.77 -6.39
C ARG A 237 20.23 -2.02 -7.67
N ALA A 238 19.92 -1.27 -8.74
CA ALA A 238 20.68 -1.34 -9.98
C ALA A 238 22.15 -0.91 -9.78
N CYS A 239 22.42 0.09 -8.93
CA CYS A 239 23.78 0.51 -8.56
C CYS A 239 24.55 -0.61 -7.85
N HIS A 240 23.91 -1.32 -6.94
CA HIS A 240 24.49 -2.48 -6.25
C HIS A 240 24.74 -3.64 -7.22
N ALA A 241 23.75 -4.02 -8.03
CA ALA A 241 23.83 -5.12 -8.99
C ALA A 241 24.93 -4.93 -10.05
N LEU A 242 25.30 -3.69 -10.37
CA LEU A 242 26.38 -3.33 -11.28
C LEU A 242 27.74 -3.17 -10.59
N SER A 243 27.80 -3.27 -9.27
CA SER A 243 29.02 -3.05 -8.48
C SER A 243 29.86 -4.32 -8.33
N ALA A 244 31.08 -4.14 -7.79
CA ALA A 244 31.93 -5.27 -7.38
C ALA A 244 31.30 -6.09 -6.23
N ARG A 245 30.31 -5.52 -5.51
CA ARG A 245 29.61 -6.13 -4.37
C ARG A 245 28.28 -6.78 -4.73
N ARG A 246 27.99 -6.99 -6.01
CA ARG A 246 26.69 -7.50 -6.51
C ARG A 246 26.26 -8.84 -5.90
N ASP A 247 27.22 -9.68 -5.51
CA ASP A 247 26.97 -10.99 -4.92
C ASP A 247 26.94 -10.94 -3.37
N ALA A 248 27.15 -9.76 -2.78
CA ALA A 248 27.08 -9.51 -1.34
C ALA A 248 25.70 -8.98 -0.92
N SER A 249 25.51 -8.77 0.39
CA SER A 249 24.22 -8.29 0.93
C SER A 249 23.91 -6.85 0.48
N PHE A 250 22.64 -6.61 0.12
CA PHE A 250 22.07 -5.27 -0.05
C PHE A 250 20.99 -5.09 1.01
N LEU A 251 21.24 -4.26 2.00
CA LEU A 251 20.28 -3.99 3.08
C LEU A 251 19.78 -2.56 3.01
N ALA A 252 18.45 -2.39 3.09
CA ALA A 252 17.79 -1.09 2.96
C ALA A 252 17.13 -0.65 4.27
N LEU A 253 17.23 0.65 4.59
CA LEU A 253 16.55 1.29 5.71
C LEU A 253 15.86 2.55 5.23
N ASN A 254 14.58 2.69 5.52
CA ASN A 254 13.87 3.95 5.32
C ASN A 254 13.93 4.78 6.61
N CYS A 255 14.64 5.92 6.55
CA CYS A 255 14.89 6.77 7.72
C CYS A 255 13.64 7.56 8.16
N ALA A 256 12.64 7.72 7.29
CA ALA A 256 11.38 8.40 7.61
C ALA A 256 10.35 7.45 8.27
N ALA A 257 10.50 6.13 8.08
CA ALA A 257 9.50 5.17 8.52
C ALA A 257 9.60 4.79 10.01
N LEU A 258 10.72 5.13 10.67
CA LEU A 258 11.02 4.70 12.02
C LEU A 258 11.22 5.89 12.97
N PRO A 259 10.74 5.81 14.22
CA PRO A 259 11.16 6.71 15.28
C PRO A 259 12.68 6.69 15.45
N GLU A 260 13.27 7.81 15.91
CA GLU A 260 14.73 7.99 16.03
C GLU A 260 15.43 6.85 16.78
N SER A 261 14.91 6.46 17.94
CA SER A 261 15.49 5.40 18.77
C SER A 261 15.47 4.01 18.08
N LEU A 262 14.42 3.74 17.30
CA LEU A 262 14.33 2.51 16.52
C LEU A 262 15.27 2.56 15.31
N ALA A 263 15.32 3.68 14.59
CA ALA A 263 16.24 3.86 13.47
C ALA A 263 17.70 3.71 13.93
N GLU A 264 18.07 4.24 15.11
CA GLU A 264 19.37 4.08 15.71
C GLU A 264 19.69 2.60 15.99
N SER A 265 18.77 1.92 16.69
CA SER A 265 18.96 0.51 17.05
C SER A 265 18.95 -0.43 15.86
N GLU A 266 18.19 -0.13 14.79
CA GLU A 266 18.24 -0.90 13.55
C GLU A 266 19.54 -0.67 12.76
N LEU A 267 20.00 0.57 12.67
CA LEU A 267 21.20 0.90 11.88
C LEU A 267 22.49 0.44 12.57
N PHE A 268 22.64 0.74 13.88
CA PHE A 268 23.86 0.51 14.64
C PHE A 268 23.81 -0.71 15.56
N GLY A 269 22.64 -1.30 15.79
CA GLY A 269 22.44 -2.37 16.75
C GLY A 269 22.51 -1.91 18.20
N TYR A 270 22.28 -2.81 19.15
CA TYR A 270 22.34 -2.53 20.58
C TYR A 270 23.04 -3.65 21.35
N ALA A 271 23.71 -3.26 22.46
CA ALA A 271 24.34 -4.20 23.38
C ALA A 271 23.31 -4.82 24.33
N ALA A 272 23.67 -5.93 24.98
CA ALA A 272 22.87 -6.53 26.04
C ALA A 272 22.56 -5.51 27.15
N GLY A 273 21.29 -5.36 27.50
CA GLY A 273 20.87 -4.44 28.58
C GLY A 273 20.89 -2.95 28.21
N ALA A 274 20.96 -2.59 26.93
CA ALA A 274 20.98 -1.20 26.47
C ALA A 274 19.74 -0.39 26.89
N PHE A 275 18.58 -1.05 26.97
CA PHE A 275 17.32 -0.45 27.41
C PHE A 275 16.39 -1.55 27.99
N THR A 276 15.29 -1.14 28.63
CA THR A 276 14.27 -2.07 29.15
C THR A 276 13.61 -2.81 27.99
N GLY A 277 13.81 -4.14 27.88
CA GLY A 277 13.35 -4.96 26.76
C GLY A 277 14.44 -5.39 25.77
N ALA A 278 15.69 -4.91 25.92
CA ALA A 278 16.80 -5.36 25.10
C ALA A 278 17.05 -6.87 25.26
N GLN A 279 17.28 -7.56 24.15
CA GLN A 279 17.62 -9.00 24.14
C GLN A 279 18.87 -9.28 24.99
N ARG A 280 18.88 -10.41 25.71
CA ARG A 280 20.00 -10.80 26.59
C ARG A 280 21.36 -10.90 25.90
N GLY A 281 21.38 -11.10 24.57
CA GLY A 281 22.59 -11.13 23.73
C GLY A 281 22.89 -9.85 22.97
N GLY A 282 22.03 -8.81 23.08
CA GLY A 282 22.06 -7.66 22.17
C GLY A 282 21.55 -8.01 20.77
N LYS A 283 21.58 -7.05 19.83
CA LYS A 283 21.19 -7.23 18.41
C LYS A 283 22.23 -6.57 17.51
N PRO A 284 22.77 -7.24 16.48
CA PRO A 284 23.60 -6.58 15.48
C PRO A 284 22.76 -5.60 14.66
N GLY A 285 23.36 -4.48 14.27
CA GLY A 285 22.73 -3.48 13.40
C GLY A 285 22.89 -3.81 11.90
N LEU A 286 22.14 -3.11 11.06
CA LEU A 286 22.21 -3.23 9.59
C LEU A 286 23.61 -3.03 9.05
N LEU A 287 24.39 -2.10 9.58
CA LEU A 287 25.78 -1.86 9.17
C LEU A 287 26.66 -3.09 9.43
N GLU A 288 26.44 -3.80 10.54
CA GLU A 288 27.17 -5.00 10.88
C GLU A 288 26.75 -6.20 10.00
N LEU A 289 25.45 -6.35 9.77
CA LEU A 289 24.88 -7.40 8.91
C LEU A 289 25.24 -7.21 7.43
N ALA A 290 25.53 -5.97 7.02
CA ALA A 290 25.91 -5.62 5.65
C ALA A 290 27.44 -5.62 5.45
N ASP A 291 28.24 -6.16 6.37
CA ASP A 291 29.69 -6.17 6.20
C ASP A 291 30.10 -6.86 4.90
N GLY A 292 30.98 -6.20 4.12
CA GLY A 292 31.32 -6.61 2.76
C GLY A 292 30.29 -6.24 1.69
N GLY A 293 29.11 -5.81 2.07
CA GLY A 293 27.97 -5.50 1.19
C GLY A 293 27.68 -4.01 1.00
N THR A 294 26.39 -3.70 0.82
CA THR A 294 25.88 -2.34 0.58
C THR A 294 24.71 -2.04 1.51
N VAL A 295 24.70 -0.86 2.13
CA VAL A 295 23.55 -0.33 2.87
C VAL A 295 22.91 0.80 2.04
N PHE A 296 21.62 0.71 1.86
CA PHE A 296 20.80 1.74 1.25
C PHE A 296 20.00 2.49 2.32
N LEU A 297 20.20 3.79 2.41
CA LEU A 297 19.50 4.69 3.34
C LEU A 297 18.51 5.54 2.54
N ASP A 298 17.23 5.17 2.57
CA ASP A 298 16.18 5.96 1.92
C ASP A 298 15.74 7.12 2.81
N GLU A 299 15.42 8.23 2.19
CA GLU A 299 14.98 9.49 2.81
C GLU A 299 15.96 9.97 3.90
N VAL A 300 17.27 10.02 3.55
CA VAL A 300 18.33 10.44 4.48
C VAL A 300 18.14 11.88 5.01
N GLY A 301 17.40 12.72 4.27
CA GLY A 301 17.03 14.07 4.70
C GLY A 301 16.05 14.12 5.88
N GLU A 302 15.46 12.99 6.28
CA GLU A 302 14.57 12.88 7.44
C GLU A 302 15.30 12.46 8.72
N MET A 303 16.62 12.20 8.65
CA MET A 303 17.41 11.83 9.83
C MET A 303 17.48 12.96 10.84
N SER A 304 17.36 12.63 12.12
CA SER A 304 17.60 13.55 13.22
C SER A 304 19.07 14.00 13.25
N PRO A 305 19.38 15.19 13.79
CA PRO A 305 20.77 15.67 13.94
C PRO A 305 21.68 14.70 14.68
N TYR A 306 21.14 13.94 15.62
CA TYR A 306 21.86 12.92 16.36
C TYR A 306 22.29 11.75 15.48
N LEU A 307 21.37 11.21 14.68
CA LEU A 307 21.67 10.12 13.72
C LEU A 307 22.63 10.61 12.63
N GLN A 308 22.49 11.84 12.15
CA GLN A 308 23.43 12.45 11.21
C GLN A 308 24.87 12.46 11.76
N ALA A 309 25.07 12.80 13.04
CA ALA A 309 26.39 12.79 13.66
C ALA A 309 27.01 11.38 13.77
N LYS A 310 26.19 10.38 14.10
CA LYS A 310 26.62 8.97 14.15
C LYS A 310 26.97 8.43 12.78
N LEU A 311 26.15 8.72 11.77
CA LEU A 311 26.41 8.31 10.40
C LEU A 311 27.68 8.94 9.84
N LEU A 312 27.93 10.22 10.13
CA LEU A 312 29.15 10.91 9.75
C LEU A 312 30.39 10.22 10.34
N ARG A 313 30.35 9.86 11.63
CA ARG A 313 31.46 9.14 12.27
C ARG A 313 31.72 7.80 11.56
N PHE A 314 30.68 7.04 11.28
CA PHE A 314 30.79 5.79 10.54
C PHE A 314 31.40 5.99 9.14
N LEU A 315 30.95 7.00 8.39
CA LEU A 315 31.48 7.30 7.04
C LEU A 315 32.95 7.74 7.05
N ASN A 316 33.43 8.29 8.16
CA ASN A 316 34.83 8.71 8.29
C ASN A 316 35.75 7.55 8.68
N ASP A 317 35.34 6.78 9.69
CA ASP A 317 36.20 5.84 10.39
C ASP A 317 35.95 4.37 9.97
N GLY A 318 34.80 4.09 9.28
CA GLY A 318 34.36 2.73 8.99
C GLY A 318 33.95 1.95 10.24
N SER A 319 33.80 2.66 11.37
CA SER A 319 33.50 2.05 12.67
C SER A 319 32.38 2.79 13.40
N PHE A 320 31.71 2.05 14.28
CA PHE A 320 30.63 2.59 15.11
C PHE A 320 30.54 1.84 16.45
N ARG A 321 29.70 2.31 17.37
CA ARG A 321 29.38 1.62 18.63
C ARG A 321 27.91 1.28 18.66
N ARG A 322 27.60 0.06 19.11
CA ARG A 322 26.23 -0.35 19.38
C ARG A 322 25.61 0.52 20.47
N VAL A 323 24.30 0.74 20.43
CA VAL A 323 23.56 1.47 21.46
C VAL A 323 23.78 0.81 22.84
N GLY A 324 24.17 1.60 23.84
CA GLY A 324 24.51 1.10 25.18
C GLY A 324 25.80 0.26 25.24
N GLY A 325 26.53 0.09 24.13
CA GLY A 325 27.77 -0.68 24.08
C GLY A 325 29.02 0.19 24.20
N GLY A 326 30.10 -0.35 24.81
CA GLY A 326 31.41 0.31 24.92
C GLY A 326 32.39 -0.07 23.81
N SER A 327 32.22 -1.22 23.17
CA SER A 327 33.13 -1.75 22.12
C SER A 327 32.86 -1.10 20.77
N GLU A 328 33.92 -0.83 20.05
CA GLU A 328 33.88 -0.33 18.66
C GLU A 328 33.76 -1.51 17.70
N VAL A 329 32.87 -1.40 16.71
CA VAL A 329 32.64 -2.40 15.66
C VAL A 329 33.12 -1.80 14.36
N GLN A 330 34.03 -2.48 13.67
CA GLN A 330 34.56 -2.04 12.38
C GLN A 330 33.98 -2.90 11.25
N VAL A 331 33.52 -2.28 10.19
CA VAL A 331 32.87 -2.94 9.03
C VAL A 331 33.24 -2.24 7.73
N ASN A 332 33.18 -2.99 6.64
CA ASN A 332 33.42 -2.47 5.30
C ASN A 332 32.12 -2.45 4.48
N VAL A 333 31.35 -1.38 4.61
CA VAL A 333 30.03 -1.25 3.97
C VAL A 333 30.05 -0.10 2.97
N ARG A 334 29.55 -0.35 1.74
CA ARG A 334 29.27 0.69 0.77
C ARG A 334 27.93 1.36 1.10
N VAL A 335 27.91 2.70 1.18
CA VAL A 335 26.69 3.44 1.52
C VAL A 335 26.09 4.07 0.27
N VAL A 336 24.82 3.81 0.03
CA VAL A 336 23.99 4.45 -1.00
C VAL A 336 22.84 5.16 -0.28
N CYS A 337 22.68 6.46 -0.51
CA CYS A 337 21.64 7.28 0.12
C CYS A 337 20.64 7.76 -0.92
N ALA A 338 19.39 7.93 -0.52
CA ALA A 338 18.36 8.57 -1.36
C ALA A 338 17.60 9.64 -0.58
N THR A 339 17.14 10.67 -1.29
CA THR A 339 16.24 11.68 -0.73
C THR A 339 15.49 12.41 -1.83
N HIS A 340 14.28 12.89 -1.49
CA HIS A 340 13.53 13.84 -2.31
C HIS A 340 13.80 15.29 -1.90
N ARG A 341 14.41 15.52 -0.74
CA ARG A 341 14.70 16.87 -0.23
C ARG A 341 15.96 17.47 -0.87
N ASN A 342 15.97 18.79 -0.97
CA ASN A 342 17.18 19.52 -1.34
C ASN A 342 18.08 19.67 -0.10
N LEU A 343 19.10 18.79 0.01
CA LEU A 343 20.01 18.80 1.16
C LEU A 343 20.84 20.09 1.25
N GLU A 344 21.15 20.75 0.13
CA GLU A 344 21.88 22.03 0.13
C GLU A 344 21.07 23.11 0.85
N ASN A 345 19.78 23.21 0.53
CA ASN A 345 18.89 24.15 1.23
C ASN A 345 18.76 23.79 2.72
N MET A 346 18.67 22.50 3.04
CA MET A 346 18.59 22.04 4.44
C MET A 346 19.88 22.36 5.22
N VAL A 347 21.05 22.34 4.58
CA VAL A 347 22.33 22.79 5.21
C VAL A 347 22.25 24.27 5.52
N ILE A 348 21.79 25.11 4.59
CA ILE A 348 21.63 26.54 4.80
C ILE A 348 20.66 26.84 5.95
N GLU A 349 19.56 26.07 6.04
CA GLU A 349 18.52 26.20 7.07
C GLU A 349 18.94 25.57 8.42
N GLY A 350 20.08 24.89 8.50
CA GLY A 350 20.56 24.18 9.70
C GLY A 350 19.83 22.87 10.01
N GLY A 351 19.01 22.34 9.08
CA GLY A 351 18.30 21.07 9.21
C GLY A 351 19.14 19.83 8.86
N PHE A 352 20.25 20.04 8.14
CA PHE A 352 21.21 18.99 7.78
C PHE A 352 22.64 19.47 8.00
N ARG A 353 23.50 18.57 8.48
CA ARG A 353 24.90 18.91 8.76
C ARG A 353 25.68 19.05 7.46
N GLU A 354 26.45 20.13 7.34
CA GLU A 354 27.29 20.43 6.18
C GLU A 354 28.39 19.37 5.96
N ASP A 355 29.03 18.93 7.05
CA ASP A 355 30.10 17.92 7.00
C ASP A 355 29.56 16.54 6.49
N LEU A 356 28.40 16.14 6.92
CA LEU A 356 27.74 14.93 6.42
C LEU A 356 27.32 15.07 4.95
N TYR A 357 26.79 16.23 4.56
CA TYR A 357 26.40 16.49 3.18
C TYR A 357 27.57 16.27 2.21
N TYR A 358 28.74 16.87 2.47
CA TYR A 358 29.92 16.69 1.62
C TYR A 358 30.45 15.25 1.63
N ARG A 359 30.26 14.50 2.70
CA ARG A 359 30.68 13.11 2.79
C ARG A 359 29.74 12.15 2.03
N LEU A 360 28.45 12.48 1.93
CA LEU A 360 27.46 11.72 1.17
C LEU A 360 27.44 12.09 -0.31
N ASN A 361 27.60 13.36 -0.65
CA ASN A 361 27.49 13.89 -2.01
C ASN A 361 28.80 13.79 -2.81
N VAL A 362 29.49 12.64 -2.70
CA VAL A 362 30.71 12.36 -3.50
C VAL A 362 30.31 11.97 -4.93
N LEU A 363 29.33 11.07 -5.06
CA LEU A 363 28.79 10.65 -6.35
C LEU A 363 27.28 10.93 -6.33
N ASN A 364 26.81 11.73 -7.29
CA ASN A 364 25.41 12.15 -7.34
C ASN A 364 24.69 11.55 -8.57
N LEU A 365 23.51 10.98 -8.35
CA LEU A 365 22.59 10.48 -9.38
C LEU A 365 21.26 11.20 -9.26
N GLN A 366 20.88 11.92 -10.32
CA GLN A 366 19.57 12.58 -10.41
C GLN A 366 18.59 11.69 -11.13
N VAL A 367 17.50 11.32 -10.47
CA VAL A 367 16.41 10.52 -11.08
C VAL A 367 15.41 11.46 -11.71
N PRO A 368 15.23 11.41 -13.04
CA PRO A 368 14.31 12.32 -13.71
C PRO A 368 12.86 12.04 -13.29
N PRO A 369 12.05 13.08 -13.06
CA PRO A 369 10.63 12.93 -12.80
C PRO A 369 9.91 12.36 -14.02
N LEU A 370 8.77 11.70 -13.81
CA LEU A 370 8.05 10.98 -14.86
C LEU A 370 7.64 11.89 -16.04
N ARG A 371 7.27 13.13 -15.77
CA ARG A 371 6.93 14.14 -16.81
C ARG A 371 8.08 14.45 -17.79
N GLU A 372 9.32 14.19 -17.41
CA GLU A 372 10.52 14.39 -18.25
C GLU A 372 10.90 13.12 -19.04
N ARG A 373 10.17 12.01 -18.84
CA ARG A 373 10.44 10.72 -19.49
C ARG A 373 9.61 10.49 -20.76
N GLY A 374 8.72 11.43 -21.13
CA GLY A 374 7.96 11.39 -22.37
C GLY A 374 7.24 10.06 -22.61
N LYS A 375 7.61 9.35 -23.67
CA LYS A 375 6.95 8.08 -24.06
C LYS A 375 7.13 6.93 -23.07
N ASP A 376 8.08 7.01 -22.15
CA ASP A 376 8.23 6.00 -21.08
C ASP A 376 6.97 5.90 -20.21
N ILE A 377 6.15 6.97 -20.15
CA ILE A 377 4.87 6.97 -19.44
C ILE A 377 3.94 5.88 -19.99
N LEU A 378 3.86 5.74 -21.32
CA LEU A 378 3.00 4.74 -21.95
C LEU A 378 3.54 3.33 -21.75
N LEU A 379 4.86 3.15 -21.89
CA LEU A 379 5.52 1.87 -21.64
C LEU A 379 5.31 1.40 -20.21
N LEU A 380 5.46 2.30 -19.23
CA LEU A 380 5.21 2.00 -17.83
C LEU A 380 3.73 1.72 -17.55
N ALA A 381 2.82 2.47 -18.19
CA ALA A 381 1.38 2.24 -18.04
C ALA A 381 0.96 0.86 -18.54
N GLU A 382 1.45 0.43 -19.70
CA GLU A 382 1.21 -0.91 -20.25
C GLU A 382 1.80 -2.00 -19.34
N HIS A 383 3.05 -1.80 -18.86
CA HIS A 383 3.70 -2.73 -17.94
C HIS A 383 2.87 -2.89 -16.65
N PHE A 384 2.46 -1.79 -16.00
CA PHE A 384 1.65 -1.84 -14.78
C PHE A 384 0.26 -2.42 -15.03
N LEU A 385 -0.31 -2.21 -16.22
CA LEU A 385 -1.58 -2.84 -16.58
C LEU A 385 -1.46 -4.36 -16.65
N HIS A 386 -0.41 -4.87 -17.26
CA HIS A 386 -0.14 -6.31 -17.29
C HIS A 386 0.04 -6.87 -15.87
N GLN A 387 0.82 -6.20 -15.02
CA GLN A 387 1.00 -6.61 -13.62
C GLN A 387 -0.32 -6.58 -12.84
N ALA A 388 -1.11 -5.51 -13.00
CA ALA A 388 -2.41 -5.37 -12.34
C ALA A 388 -3.36 -6.51 -12.74
N CYS A 389 -3.51 -6.79 -14.04
CA CYS A 389 -4.36 -7.88 -14.53
C CYS A 389 -3.92 -9.25 -13.97
N ALA A 390 -2.62 -9.52 -13.94
CA ALA A 390 -2.10 -10.76 -13.35
C ALA A 390 -2.40 -10.86 -11.85
N GLN A 391 -2.22 -9.77 -11.10
CA GLN A 391 -2.44 -9.72 -9.64
C GLN A 391 -3.91 -9.93 -9.26
N ILE A 392 -4.86 -9.35 -10.03
CA ILE A 392 -6.30 -9.51 -9.79
C ILE A 392 -6.89 -10.73 -10.49
N GLN A 393 -6.06 -11.57 -11.13
CA GLN A 393 -6.46 -12.77 -11.88
C GLN A 393 -7.49 -12.49 -12.98
N ARG A 394 -7.35 -11.35 -13.65
CA ARG A 394 -8.18 -10.91 -14.75
C ARG A 394 -7.53 -11.21 -16.10
N ALA A 395 -8.36 -11.39 -17.13
CA ALA A 395 -7.86 -11.45 -18.50
C ALA A 395 -7.07 -10.19 -18.87
N PRO A 396 -6.00 -10.31 -19.70
CA PRO A 396 -5.20 -9.17 -20.11
C PRO A 396 -6.03 -8.07 -20.75
N CYS A 397 -5.97 -6.87 -20.19
CA CYS A 397 -6.59 -5.66 -20.72
C CYS A 397 -5.58 -4.83 -21.52
N ARG A 398 -6.07 -3.88 -22.31
CA ARG A 398 -5.26 -2.91 -23.03
C ARG A 398 -5.78 -1.50 -22.84
N LEU A 399 -4.89 -0.53 -22.94
CA LEU A 399 -5.25 0.89 -22.91
C LEU A 399 -5.87 1.30 -24.26
N ALA A 400 -6.98 2.02 -24.26
CA ALA A 400 -7.51 2.65 -25.45
C ALA A 400 -6.55 3.73 -25.96
N LEU A 401 -6.40 3.88 -27.27
CA LEU A 401 -5.53 4.92 -27.85
C LEU A 401 -5.93 6.34 -27.39
N ALA A 402 -7.20 6.56 -27.08
CA ALA A 402 -7.71 7.82 -26.55
C ALA A 402 -7.11 8.20 -25.19
N THR A 403 -6.61 7.23 -24.39
CA THR A 403 -5.99 7.47 -23.07
C THR A 403 -4.57 8.05 -23.18
N HIS A 404 -3.87 7.81 -24.30
CA HIS A 404 -2.48 8.21 -24.46
C HIS A 404 -2.25 9.72 -24.28
N PRO A 405 -3.02 10.63 -24.90
CA PRO A 405 -2.86 12.07 -24.69
C PRO A 405 -3.07 12.49 -23.23
N LEU A 406 -4.01 11.85 -22.52
CA LEU A 406 -4.27 12.11 -21.10
C LEU A 406 -3.10 11.67 -20.21
N LEU A 407 -2.56 10.47 -20.47
CA LEU A 407 -1.40 9.95 -19.74
C LEU A 407 -0.16 10.82 -19.99
N LEU A 408 0.11 11.23 -21.24
CA LEU A 408 1.25 12.06 -21.61
C LEU A 408 1.11 13.51 -21.12
N GLY A 409 -0.10 14.05 -21.08
CA GLY A 409 -0.38 15.44 -20.67
C GLY A 409 -0.48 15.63 -19.15
N ASN A 410 -0.49 14.57 -18.36
CA ASN A 410 -0.59 14.68 -16.92
C ASN A 410 0.77 15.02 -16.29
N ARG A 411 0.75 15.84 -15.23
CA ARG A 411 1.96 16.31 -14.54
C ARG A 411 2.65 15.24 -13.70
N TRP A 412 1.93 14.23 -13.28
CA TRP A 412 2.42 13.11 -12.47
C TRP A 412 3.22 13.54 -11.25
N SER A 413 2.63 14.38 -10.39
CA SER A 413 3.29 14.88 -9.17
C SER A 413 3.75 13.77 -8.21
N GLY A 414 3.06 12.62 -8.19
CA GLY A 414 3.47 11.40 -7.48
C GLY A 414 4.26 10.42 -8.35
N ASN A 415 4.70 10.85 -9.54
CA ASN A 415 5.57 10.11 -10.46
C ASN A 415 5.08 8.68 -10.79
N VAL A 416 6.01 7.71 -10.82
CA VAL A 416 5.74 6.32 -11.19
C VAL A 416 4.76 5.65 -10.21
N ARG A 417 4.85 5.98 -8.91
CA ARG A 417 3.91 5.46 -7.89
C ARG A 417 2.48 5.91 -8.14
N GLN A 418 2.29 7.16 -8.55
CA GLN A 418 0.96 7.66 -8.92
C GLN A 418 0.43 6.98 -10.19
N LEU A 419 1.27 6.84 -11.22
CA LEU A 419 0.91 6.13 -12.45
C LEU A 419 0.48 4.70 -12.15
N GLN A 420 1.28 3.96 -11.39
CA GLN A 420 0.98 2.59 -10.98
C GLN A 420 -0.38 2.49 -10.28
N ASN A 421 -0.66 3.38 -9.31
CA ASN A 421 -1.93 3.39 -8.58
C ASN A 421 -3.12 3.70 -9.49
N VAL A 422 -2.97 4.63 -10.43
CA VAL A 422 -4.03 4.98 -11.40
C VAL A 422 -4.33 3.79 -12.30
N ILE A 423 -3.31 3.16 -12.86
CA ILE A 423 -3.48 2.00 -13.75
C ILE A 423 -4.05 0.80 -13.00
N PHE A 424 -3.58 0.53 -11.78
CA PHE A 424 -4.11 -0.56 -10.95
C PHE A 424 -5.59 -0.35 -10.63
N ARG A 425 -6.00 0.86 -10.24
CA ARG A 425 -7.39 1.19 -9.98
C ARG A 425 -8.25 1.05 -11.24
N ALA A 426 -7.80 1.57 -12.38
CA ALA A 426 -8.48 1.42 -13.65
C ALA A 426 -8.67 -0.06 -14.03
N ALA A 427 -7.62 -0.89 -13.87
CA ALA A 427 -7.70 -2.32 -14.10
C ALA A 427 -8.69 -3.04 -13.16
N ALA A 428 -8.83 -2.58 -11.90
CA ALA A 428 -9.69 -3.19 -10.91
C ALA A 428 -11.18 -2.83 -11.08
N ILE A 429 -11.49 -1.62 -11.59
CA ILE A 429 -12.87 -1.08 -11.67
C ILE A 429 -13.48 -1.29 -13.05
N SER A 430 -12.69 -1.20 -14.13
CA SER A 430 -13.18 -1.35 -15.49
C SER A 430 -13.78 -2.74 -15.74
N GLU A 431 -14.94 -2.82 -16.40
CA GLU A 431 -15.64 -4.09 -16.70
C GLU A 431 -15.21 -4.73 -18.04
N GLY A 432 -14.63 -3.95 -18.96
CA GLY A 432 -14.26 -4.37 -20.32
C GLY A 432 -12.78 -4.77 -20.48
N ASP A 433 -12.41 -5.37 -21.62
CA ASP A 433 -11.02 -5.72 -21.95
C ASP A 433 -10.19 -4.48 -22.39
N VAL A 434 -10.81 -3.31 -22.48
CA VAL A 434 -10.19 -2.05 -22.88
C VAL A 434 -10.45 -1.00 -21.82
N ILE A 435 -9.37 -0.41 -21.29
CA ILE A 435 -9.44 0.69 -20.33
C ILE A 435 -9.56 1.99 -21.11
N ASP A 436 -10.65 2.75 -20.87
CA ASP A 436 -10.92 4.02 -21.52
C ASP A 436 -10.54 5.21 -20.64
N CYS A 437 -10.75 6.42 -21.16
CA CYS A 437 -10.41 7.68 -20.52
C CYS A 437 -11.14 7.87 -19.17
N ASP A 438 -12.39 7.45 -19.10
CA ASP A 438 -13.22 7.56 -17.91
C ASP A 438 -12.74 6.62 -16.78
N ASP A 439 -12.20 5.45 -17.13
CA ASP A 439 -11.66 4.48 -16.17
C ASP A 439 -10.40 5.00 -15.44
N LEU A 440 -9.64 5.89 -16.10
CA LEU A 440 -8.42 6.46 -15.51
C LEU A 440 -8.70 7.49 -14.42
N GLU A 441 -9.90 8.04 -14.34
CA GLU A 441 -10.30 9.09 -13.36
C GLU A 441 -9.32 10.28 -13.28
N LEU A 442 -8.63 10.60 -14.37
CA LEU A 442 -7.66 11.70 -14.44
C LEU A 442 -8.31 13.08 -14.66
N ALA A 443 -9.60 13.13 -15.01
CA ALA A 443 -10.31 14.37 -15.36
C ALA A 443 -10.44 15.37 -14.19
N GLY A 444 -10.29 14.93 -12.93
CA GLY A 444 -10.39 15.80 -11.74
C GLY A 444 -9.13 16.61 -11.42
N THR A 445 -7.96 16.21 -11.93
CA THR A 445 -6.68 16.87 -11.61
C THR A 445 -6.25 17.92 -12.64
N ALA A 446 -6.81 17.88 -13.85
CA ALA A 446 -6.42 18.81 -14.92
C ALA A 446 -7.01 20.22 -14.80
N LEU A 447 -8.03 20.41 -13.97
CA LEU A 447 -8.71 21.72 -13.83
C LEU A 447 -8.24 22.58 -12.65
N SER A 448 -7.46 22.02 -11.70
CA SER A 448 -7.08 22.75 -10.49
C SER A 448 -5.63 23.21 -10.41
N SER A 449 -4.71 22.75 -11.28
CA SER A 449 -3.28 23.07 -11.14
C SER A 449 -2.64 23.87 -12.28
N GLN A 450 -3.30 24.06 -13.43
CA GLN A 450 -2.71 24.83 -14.52
C GLN A 450 -2.82 26.37 -14.40
N GLN A 451 -3.45 26.88 -13.37
CA GLN A 451 -3.65 28.34 -13.22
C GLN A 451 -2.91 29.02 -12.06
N ALA A 452 -2.16 28.30 -11.24
CA ALA A 452 -1.59 28.89 -10.02
C ALA A 452 -0.04 29.09 -10.02
N GLU A 453 0.71 28.58 -10.99
CA GLU A 453 2.18 28.58 -10.90
C GLU A 453 2.85 29.30 -12.09
N GLY A 454 2.55 30.53 -12.32
CA GLY A 454 3.28 31.27 -13.37
C GLY A 454 2.95 32.76 -13.48
N GLN A 455 1.97 33.25 -12.77
CA GLN A 455 1.72 34.69 -12.65
C GLN A 455 1.68 35.08 -11.18
N GLU A 456 2.57 35.97 -10.76
CA GLU A 456 2.38 36.71 -9.53
C GLU A 456 0.98 37.30 -9.53
N ILE A 457 0.12 36.79 -8.64
CA ILE A 457 -1.24 37.32 -8.47
C ILE A 457 -1.10 38.67 -7.77
N VAL A 458 -1.04 39.73 -8.57
CA VAL A 458 -0.87 41.10 -8.08
C VAL A 458 -2.16 41.61 -7.41
N SER A 459 -3.34 41.08 -7.78
CA SER A 459 -4.63 41.41 -7.14
C SER A 459 -5.71 40.36 -7.42
N LEU A 460 -6.71 40.28 -6.54
CA LEU A 460 -7.89 39.43 -6.74
C LEU A 460 -8.62 39.75 -8.05
N GLU A 461 -8.68 41.03 -8.40
CA GLU A 461 -9.31 41.50 -9.66
C GLU A 461 -8.56 40.96 -10.90
N ALA A 462 -7.23 40.96 -10.89
CA ALA A 462 -6.42 40.41 -11.97
C ALA A 462 -6.64 38.90 -12.13
N ALA A 463 -6.71 38.16 -11.02
CA ALA A 463 -6.98 36.73 -11.03
C ALA A 463 -8.37 36.40 -11.59
N VAL A 464 -9.41 37.13 -11.16
CA VAL A 464 -10.78 36.98 -11.67
C VAL A 464 -10.85 37.29 -13.17
N GLN A 465 -10.17 38.34 -13.64
CA GLN A 465 -10.14 38.70 -15.05
C GLN A 465 -9.42 37.65 -15.92
N ALA A 466 -8.32 37.08 -15.42
CA ALA A 466 -7.58 36.04 -16.11
C ALA A 466 -8.42 34.75 -16.23
N PHE A 467 -9.13 34.36 -15.15
CA PHE A 467 -10.03 33.22 -15.14
C PHE A 467 -11.20 33.43 -16.11
N GLU A 468 -11.85 34.58 -16.04
CA GLU A 468 -13.00 34.93 -16.89
C GLU A 468 -12.61 34.92 -18.38
N LYS A 469 -11.43 35.46 -18.73
CA LYS A 469 -10.87 35.43 -20.07
C LYS A 469 -10.65 34.00 -20.57
N SER A 470 -9.98 33.17 -19.79
CA SER A 470 -9.69 31.76 -20.13
C SER A 470 -10.95 30.95 -20.33
N LEU A 471 -11.95 31.13 -19.46
CA LEU A 471 -13.24 30.46 -19.55
C LEU A 471 -13.99 30.86 -20.84
N LEU A 472 -14.02 32.14 -21.16
CA LEU A 472 -14.70 32.66 -22.38
C LEU A 472 -13.98 32.20 -23.66
N GLU A 473 -12.64 32.15 -23.69
CA GLU A 473 -11.86 31.65 -24.84
C GLU A 473 -12.17 30.16 -25.11
N LYS A 474 -12.19 29.34 -24.08
CA LYS A 474 -12.53 27.90 -24.21
C LYS A 474 -13.97 27.70 -24.69
N LEU A 475 -14.92 28.38 -24.09
CA LEU A 475 -16.33 28.21 -24.45
C LEU A 475 -16.68 28.83 -25.80
N TYR A 476 -15.99 29.90 -26.24
CA TYR A 476 -16.22 30.52 -27.54
C TYR A 476 -15.86 29.60 -28.71
N THR A 477 -14.87 28.72 -28.53
CA THR A 477 -14.51 27.69 -29.51
C THR A 477 -15.64 26.69 -29.74
N SER A 478 -16.38 26.33 -28.70
CA SER A 478 -17.50 25.37 -28.78
C SER A 478 -18.85 26.04 -29.06
N TYR A 479 -19.00 27.31 -28.69
CA TYR A 479 -20.23 28.10 -28.82
C TYR A 479 -19.92 29.49 -29.43
N PRO A 480 -19.72 29.58 -30.75
CA PRO A 480 -19.23 30.82 -31.42
C PRO A 480 -20.25 31.96 -31.49
N SER A 481 -21.37 31.87 -30.79
CA SER A 481 -22.43 32.89 -30.73
C SER A 481 -22.61 33.46 -29.31
N THR A 482 -22.67 34.80 -29.19
CA THR A 482 -22.95 35.48 -27.92
C THR A 482 -24.27 35.05 -27.29
N ARG A 483 -25.27 34.66 -28.10
CA ARG A 483 -26.56 34.16 -27.63
C ARG A 483 -26.44 32.75 -27.04
N GLN A 484 -25.69 31.86 -27.69
CA GLN A 484 -25.44 30.49 -27.19
C GLN A 484 -24.65 30.52 -25.90
N LEU A 485 -23.59 31.33 -25.84
CA LEU A 485 -22.82 31.54 -24.61
C LEU A 485 -23.66 32.11 -23.46
N ALA A 486 -24.54 33.07 -23.76
CA ALA A 486 -25.42 33.68 -22.77
C ALA A 486 -26.37 32.65 -22.13
N VAL A 487 -26.95 31.76 -22.94
CA VAL A 487 -27.78 30.65 -22.47
C VAL A 487 -26.94 29.66 -21.61
N ARG A 488 -25.75 29.29 -22.09
CA ARG A 488 -24.90 28.33 -21.39
C ARG A 488 -24.38 28.85 -20.05
N LEU A 489 -24.10 30.16 -19.96
CA LEU A 489 -23.57 30.81 -18.76
C LEU A 489 -24.66 31.48 -17.91
N GLN A 490 -25.93 31.29 -18.23
CA GLN A 490 -27.09 31.84 -17.56
C GLN A 490 -26.99 33.38 -17.31
N THR A 491 -26.53 34.09 -18.34
CA THR A 491 -26.32 35.55 -18.30
C THR A 491 -26.89 36.22 -19.53
N SER A 492 -26.93 37.57 -19.57
CA SER A 492 -27.45 38.30 -20.74
C SER A 492 -26.46 38.30 -21.90
N HIS A 493 -26.96 38.25 -23.14
CA HIS A 493 -26.10 38.29 -24.35
C HIS A 493 -25.32 39.62 -24.43
N THR A 494 -25.83 40.70 -23.85
CA THR A 494 -25.17 42.00 -23.79
C THR A 494 -23.96 41.97 -22.87
N ALA A 495 -24.06 41.30 -21.71
CA ALA A 495 -22.98 41.12 -20.76
C ALA A 495 -21.86 40.27 -21.37
N ILE A 496 -22.21 39.19 -22.07
CA ILE A 496 -21.22 38.34 -22.80
C ILE A 496 -20.54 39.17 -23.90
N GLY A 497 -21.30 39.94 -24.69
CA GLY A 497 -20.73 40.78 -25.75
C GLY A 497 -19.72 41.82 -25.24
N GLN A 498 -20.02 42.46 -24.09
CA GLN A 498 -19.10 43.39 -23.44
C GLN A 498 -17.82 42.70 -22.97
N ARG A 499 -17.93 41.51 -22.35
CA ARG A 499 -16.78 40.73 -21.87
C ARG A 499 -15.90 40.22 -23.01
N LEU A 500 -16.49 39.71 -24.08
CA LEU A 500 -15.75 39.28 -25.28
C LEU A 500 -14.97 40.44 -25.94
N ARG A 501 -15.54 41.64 -25.99
CA ARG A 501 -14.81 42.85 -26.46
C ARG A 501 -13.72 43.28 -25.48
N LYS A 502 -13.98 43.26 -24.18
CA LYS A 502 -13.02 43.60 -23.13
C LYS A 502 -11.75 42.72 -23.26
N TYR A 503 -11.92 41.44 -23.54
CA TYR A 503 -10.82 40.46 -23.63
C TYR A 503 -10.30 40.23 -25.06
N GLY A 504 -10.84 40.95 -26.06
CA GLY A 504 -10.36 40.84 -27.46
C GLY A 504 -10.63 39.52 -28.15
N ILE A 505 -11.60 38.70 -27.63
CA ILE A 505 -11.87 37.35 -28.14
C ILE A 505 -12.69 37.41 -29.45
N ALA A 506 -13.56 38.37 -29.62
CA ALA A 506 -14.47 38.52 -30.75
C ALA A 506 -13.79 39.14 -32.02
N SER A 507 -12.56 39.65 -31.93
CA SER A 507 -11.85 40.27 -33.02
C SER A 507 -10.97 39.30 -33.85
N ARG A 508 -10.95 38.03 -33.54
CA ARG A 508 -10.13 37.01 -34.21
C ARG A 508 -10.86 36.17 -35.28
N VAL A 509 -12.13 36.50 -35.52
CA VAL A 509 -12.92 35.83 -36.60
C VAL A 509 -13.55 36.91 -37.47
N SER A 510 -12.85 37.37 -38.45
CA SER A 510 -13.32 37.97 -39.71
C SER A 510 -12.58 37.32 -40.89
#